data_5e3c9b5f08d510480d882122299d0d62
#
_entry.id   5e3c9b5f08d510480d882122299d0d62
#
_cell.length_a   1.000
_cell.length_b   1.000
_cell.length_c   1.000
_cell.angle_alpha   90.00
_cell.angle_beta   90.00
_cell.angle_gamma   90.00
#
_symmetry.space_group_name_H-M   'P 1'
#
loop_
_entity.id
_entity.type
_entity.pdbx_description
1 polymer ?
#
loop_
_entity_poly.entity_id
_entity_poly.type
_entity_poly.pdbx_seq_one_letter_code
_entity_poly.pdbx_strand_id
1 'polypeptide(L)'
;MRQALLYIAAFLLSWSATAQTKQWSLEECIRYAVENNIELKQREQQQELSKIAANTSKNSWLPNLNASVDQNFSFGRTQIDDGTLTSRNGSNTGFGAQVSMPVFDGFRIPNDIAAKKLNLEAATAALEKAKEDLAINVASYYIQVLYNKEILKISELQVELIQEQATRTEALVNAGKVPLSQLYDIKAQLAKDEVTLTEARNNVELALLDLKQSLELERESQSFDIAEPQIDDAVQKYMGSILPPDNIYNHALNIKPQIKEQEFMLESEKKQLKVAQADYYPRLNLSAGVSSSYYYYYTGLPNGARNLSFNDQFNNNMRQMIGFTLSIPIFNRFQVRNNVRASRVNIINRELMMENTKKALYKEIQQAYYNAIASQEKYISSEKSVIASKEAFTYADERYSSGKSSVFEYNESKTKYAQSLAEQAQSKYNYIFRAKILDFYNGTPIAL
;
A
#
# COMPACT_ATOMS: atom_id res chain seq x y z
N MET A 1 9.86 14.36 60.92
CA MET A 1 8.88 15.04 60.07
C MET A 1 9.51 16.03 59.05
N ARG A 2 10.50 16.84 59.39
CA ARG A 2 11.13 17.77 58.41
C ARG A 2 11.88 17.10 57.23
N GLN A 3 12.50 15.96 57.46
CA GLN A 3 13.22 15.22 56.39
C GLN A 3 12.27 14.48 55.43
N ALA A 4 11.12 14.00 55.90
CA ALA A 4 10.11 13.37 55.05
C ALA A 4 9.40 14.38 54.09
N LEU A 5 9.22 15.62 54.54
CA LEU A 5 8.68 16.70 53.69
C LEU A 5 9.64 17.15 52.59
N LEU A 6 10.96 17.07 52.80
CA LEU A 6 11.99 17.35 51.80
C LEU A 6 12.05 16.28 50.71
N TYR A 7 11.83 15.01 51.03
CA TYR A 7 11.76 13.93 50.03
C TYR A 7 10.48 13.97 49.19
N ILE A 8 9.34 14.34 49.81
CA ILE A 8 8.08 14.54 49.07
C ILE A 8 8.16 15.75 48.16
N ALA A 9 8.81 16.86 48.57
CA ALA A 9 9.02 18.03 47.70
C ALA A 9 10.01 17.73 46.57
N ALA A 10 11.05 16.93 46.78
CA ALA A 10 11.97 16.49 45.73
C ALA A 10 11.33 15.51 44.74
N PHE A 11 10.37 14.68 45.18
CA PHE A 11 9.64 13.75 44.33
C PHE A 11 8.56 14.43 43.49
N LEU A 12 8.00 15.55 43.95
CA LEU A 12 7.03 16.36 43.21
C LEU A 12 7.71 17.28 42.16
N LEU A 13 9.00 17.60 42.31
CA LEU A 13 9.78 18.39 41.37
C LEU A 13 10.31 17.59 40.16
N SER A 14 10.30 16.27 40.23
CA SER A 14 10.77 15.39 39.16
C SER A 14 9.71 15.05 38.09
N TRP A 15 8.46 15.53 38.24
CA TRP A 15 7.37 15.24 37.28
C TRP A 15 6.96 16.44 36.39
N SER A 16 7.75 17.48 36.35
CA SER A 16 7.66 18.46 35.25
C SER A 16 8.51 17.99 34.07
N ALA A 17 8.32 16.75 33.62
CA ALA A 17 8.67 16.41 32.24
C ALA A 17 7.73 17.23 31.37
N THR A 18 8.20 18.41 30.93
CA THR A 18 7.61 19.10 29.80
C THR A 18 7.54 18.05 28.70
N ALA A 19 6.33 17.62 28.36
CA ALA A 19 6.10 16.83 27.14
C ALA A 19 6.54 17.73 25.99
N GLN A 20 7.81 17.67 25.65
CA GLN A 20 8.33 18.27 24.42
C GLN A 20 7.58 17.57 23.31
N THR A 21 6.68 18.28 22.65
CA THR A 21 5.98 17.79 21.46
C THR A 21 7.05 17.34 20.50
N LYS A 22 7.18 16.02 20.34
CA LYS A 22 8.14 15.46 19.39
C LYS A 22 7.75 15.93 18.00
N GLN A 23 8.55 16.79 17.40
CA GLN A 23 8.37 17.17 16.00
C GLN A 23 8.91 16.07 15.10
N TRP A 24 8.06 15.57 14.20
CA TRP A 24 8.40 14.46 13.32
C TRP A 24 9.04 14.97 12.02
N SER A 25 10.19 14.40 11.64
CA SER A 25 10.77 14.62 10.31
C SER A 25 9.98 13.85 9.25
N LEU A 26 10.18 14.20 7.97
CA LEU A 26 9.57 13.46 6.86
C LEU A 26 10.00 11.99 6.85
N GLU A 27 11.28 11.72 7.10
CA GLU A 27 11.84 10.37 7.13
C GLU A 27 11.24 9.54 8.27
N GLU A 28 11.03 10.15 9.44
CA GLU A 28 10.36 9.50 10.58
C GLU A 28 8.90 9.18 10.23
N CYS A 29 8.20 10.11 9.58
CA CYS A 29 6.82 9.89 9.12
C CYS A 29 6.75 8.74 8.11
N ILE A 30 7.60 8.72 7.09
CA ILE A 30 7.64 7.65 6.09
C ILE A 30 7.93 6.30 6.74
N ARG A 31 8.95 6.23 7.61
CA ARG A 31 9.31 4.99 8.31
C ARG A 31 8.15 4.46 9.14
N TYR A 32 7.53 5.32 9.92
CA TYR A 32 6.39 4.95 10.76
C TYR A 32 5.19 4.49 9.93
N ALA A 33 4.87 5.19 8.84
CA ALA A 33 3.82 4.79 7.92
C ALA A 33 4.08 3.39 7.33
N VAL A 34 5.31 3.12 6.87
CA VAL A 34 5.68 1.81 6.32
C VAL A 34 5.52 0.67 7.34
N GLU A 35 5.77 0.93 8.63
CA GLU A 35 5.64 -0.06 9.70
C GLU A 35 4.18 -0.29 10.14
N ASN A 36 3.32 0.73 10.03
CA ASN A 36 2.00 0.70 10.66
C ASN A 36 0.82 0.70 9.70
N ASN A 37 1.01 1.16 8.44
CA ASN A 37 -0.08 1.34 7.49
C ASN A 37 -0.84 0.04 7.22
N ILE A 38 -2.17 0.11 7.30
CA ILE A 38 -3.07 -1.06 7.16
C ILE A 38 -3.04 -1.61 5.73
N GLU A 39 -2.95 -0.76 4.71
CA GLU A 39 -2.89 -1.21 3.31
C GLU A 39 -1.60 -2.00 3.04
N LEU A 40 -0.46 -1.54 3.57
CA LEU A 40 0.80 -2.30 3.48
C LEU A 40 0.71 -3.65 4.20
N LYS A 41 0.12 -3.70 5.40
CA LYS A 41 -0.12 -4.95 6.11
C LYS A 41 -1.00 -5.92 5.30
N GLN A 42 -1.99 -5.41 4.56
CA GLN A 42 -2.77 -6.23 3.63
C GLN A 42 -1.92 -6.77 2.47
N ARG A 43 -1.01 -5.97 1.91
CA ARG A 43 -0.06 -6.41 0.87
C ARG A 43 0.93 -7.45 1.39
N GLU A 44 1.40 -7.31 2.62
CA GLU A 44 2.23 -8.32 3.29
C GLU A 44 1.48 -9.66 3.45
N GLN A 45 0.19 -9.63 3.84
CA GLN A 45 -0.61 -10.85 3.88
C GLN A 45 -0.78 -11.47 2.48
N GLN A 46 -0.91 -10.67 1.42
CA GLN A 46 -0.96 -11.18 0.06
C GLN A 46 0.36 -11.83 -0.37
N GLN A 47 1.49 -11.28 0.03
CA GLN A 47 2.81 -11.91 -0.16
C GLN A 47 2.90 -13.24 0.60
N GLU A 48 2.45 -13.29 1.86
CA GLU A 48 2.45 -14.54 2.65
C GLU A 48 1.54 -15.61 2.04
N LEU A 49 0.37 -15.24 1.49
CA LEU A 49 -0.47 -16.15 0.71
C LEU A 49 0.27 -16.72 -0.51
N SER A 50 1.05 -15.90 -1.21
CA SER A 50 1.87 -16.34 -2.35
C SER A 50 2.98 -17.30 -1.91
N LYS A 51 3.57 -17.06 -0.74
CA LYS A 51 4.59 -17.93 -0.13
C LYS A 51 3.99 -19.27 0.31
N ILE A 52 2.80 -19.27 0.88
CA ILE A 52 2.06 -20.49 1.22
C ILE A 52 1.75 -21.29 -0.06
N ALA A 53 1.31 -20.62 -1.14
CA ALA A 53 1.06 -21.25 -2.43
C ALA A 53 2.32 -21.89 -3.03
N ALA A 54 3.47 -21.21 -2.93
CA ALA A 54 4.77 -21.78 -3.37
C ALA A 54 5.18 -23.01 -2.53
N ASN A 55 4.97 -22.96 -1.21
CA ASN A 55 5.22 -24.11 -0.33
C ASN A 55 4.26 -25.28 -0.62
N THR A 56 2.99 -24.99 -0.86
CA THR A 56 1.98 -26.00 -1.23
C THR A 56 2.38 -26.71 -2.53
N SER A 57 2.80 -25.95 -3.54
CA SER A 57 3.29 -26.53 -4.79
C SER A 57 4.56 -27.40 -4.58
N LYS A 58 5.51 -26.93 -3.75
CA LYS A 58 6.69 -27.71 -3.37
C LYS A 58 6.32 -29.03 -2.69
N ASN A 59 5.29 -29.01 -1.83
CA ASN A 59 4.83 -30.20 -1.11
C ASN A 59 4.05 -31.19 -1.99
N SER A 60 3.74 -30.85 -3.25
CA SER A 60 3.05 -31.75 -4.18
C SER A 60 3.84 -33.02 -4.53
N TRP A 61 5.12 -33.07 -4.21
CA TRP A 61 5.94 -34.27 -4.27
C TRP A 61 5.73 -35.23 -3.10
N LEU A 62 5.18 -34.75 -1.98
CA LEU A 62 5.03 -35.56 -0.79
C LEU A 62 3.91 -36.59 -0.96
N PRO A 63 4.00 -37.73 -0.30
CA PRO A 63 2.92 -38.71 -0.29
C PRO A 63 1.70 -38.15 0.42
N ASN A 64 0.52 -38.46 -0.11
CA ASN A 64 -0.75 -38.20 0.50
C ASN A 64 -1.25 -39.45 1.20
N LEU A 65 -1.51 -39.41 2.50
CA LEU A 65 -2.06 -40.51 3.31
C LEU A 65 -3.52 -40.19 3.66
N ASN A 66 -4.42 -41.11 3.23
CA ASN A 66 -5.84 -41.05 3.55
C ASN A 66 -6.26 -42.35 4.27
N ALA A 67 -7.16 -42.22 5.23
CA ALA A 67 -7.85 -43.33 5.84
C ALA A 67 -9.35 -43.19 5.64
N SER A 68 -10.03 -44.29 5.38
CA SER A 68 -11.49 -44.32 5.22
C SER A 68 -12.11 -45.47 6.02
N VAL A 69 -13.32 -45.21 6.47
CA VAL A 69 -14.22 -46.25 7.02
C VAL A 69 -15.54 -46.09 6.28
N ASP A 70 -15.94 -47.11 5.60
CA ASP A 70 -17.17 -47.13 4.79
C ASP A 70 -18.15 -48.11 5.39
N GLN A 71 -19.40 -47.70 5.62
CA GLN A 71 -20.51 -48.54 6.08
C GLN A 71 -21.55 -48.62 5.00
N ASN A 72 -21.79 -49.83 4.45
CA ASN A 72 -22.76 -50.09 3.43
C ASN A 72 -23.82 -51.07 3.95
N PHE A 73 -25.09 -50.80 3.68
CA PHE A 73 -26.20 -51.70 3.94
C PHE A 73 -26.74 -52.18 2.61
N SER A 74 -26.90 -53.49 2.43
CA SER A 74 -27.43 -54.10 1.22
C SER A 74 -28.68 -54.91 1.52
N PHE A 75 -29.71 -54.70 0.72
CA PHE A 75 -31.00 -55.36 0.82
C PHE A 75 -31.41 -55.91 -0.54
N GLY A 76 -31.86 -57.18 -0.59
CA GLY A 76 -32.33 -57.77 -1.80
C GLY A 76 -31.75 -59.17 -2.09
N ARG A 77 -31.84 -59.60 -3.33
CA ARG A 77 -31.32 -60.90 -3.78
C ARG A 77 -29.96 -60.74 -4.43
N THR A 78 -29.04 -61.64 -4.09
CA THR A 78 -27.72 -61.74 -4.70
C THR A 78 -27.56 -63.15 -5.25
N GLN A 79 -26.93 -63.27 -6.42
CA GLN A 79 -26.53 -64.58 -6.96
C GLN A 79 -25.29 -65.08 -6.20
N ILE A 80 -25.37 -66.35 -5.77
CA ILE A 80 -24.25 -67.02 -5.14
C ILE A 80 -23.49 -67.87 -6.16
N ASP A 81 -22.36 -68.46 -5.76
CA ASP A 81 -21.38 -69.11 -6.67
C ASP A 81 -21.95 -70.28 -7.49
N ASP A 82 -23.04 -70.93 -7.02
CA ASP A 82 -23.77 -72.00 -7.72
C ASP A 82 -24.82 -71.52 -8.72
N GLY A 83 -24.92 -70.17 -8.89
CA GLY A 83 -25.90 -69.55 -9.79
C GLY A 83 -27.27 -69.29 -9.18
N THR A 84 -27.56 -69.73 -7.96
CA THR A 84 -28.86 -69.50 -7.29
C THR A 84 -29.00 -68.08 -6.77
N LEU A 85 -30.24 -67.53 -6.83
CA LEU A 85 -30.60 -66.24 -6.27
C LEU A 85 -31.07 -66.40 -4.82
N THR A 86 -30.32 -65.88 -3.89
CA THR A 86 -30.73 -65.94 -2.48
C THR A 86 -30.93 -64.51 -1.93
N SER A 87 -31.83 -64.35 -0.95
CA SER A 87 -32.00 -63.07 -0.25
C SER A 87 -30.82 -62.89 0.70
N ARG A 88 -30.03 -61.84 0.46
CA ARG A 88 -28.88 -61.50 1.29
C ARG A 88 -28.99 -60.05 1.78
N ASN A 89 -29.63 -59.88 2.91
CA ASN A 89 -29.65 -58.61 3.59
C ASN A 89 -28.49 -58.56 4.59
N GLY A 90 -27.72 -57.51 4.55
CA GLY A 90 -26.54 -57.40 5.43
C GLY A 90 -25.89 -56.04 5.42
N SER A 91 -24.85 -55.93 6.18
CA SER A 91 -23.99 -54.74 6.21
C SER A 91 -22.55 -55.13 5.94
N ASN A 92 -21.83 -54.18 5.32
CA ASN A 92 -20.41 -54.28 5.11
C ASN A 92 -19.74 -53.02 5.65
N THR A 93 -18.81 -53.18 6.58
CA THR A 93 -17.94 -52.12 7.07
C THR A 93 -16.55 -52.33 6.44
N GLY A 94 -16.14 -51.40 5.56
CA GLY A 94 -14.80 -51.34 4.98
C GLY A 94 -13.89 -50.44 5.80
N PHE A 95 -12.66 -50.86 5.98
CA PHE A 95 -11.59 -50.08 6.60
C PHE A 95 -10.43 -50.00 5.60
N GLY A 96 -9.93 -48.78 5.37
CA GLY A 96 -8.81 -48.59 4.45
C GLY A 96 -7.87 -47.48 4.89
N ALA A 97 -6.60 -47.66 4.63
CA ALA A 97 -5.62 -46.59 4.67
C ALA A 97 -4.75 -46.70 3.42
N GLN A 98 -4.62 -45.59 2.69
CA GLN A 98 -3.91 -45.53 1.42
C GLN A 98 -2.95 -44.35 1.37
N VAL A 99 -1.74 -44.65 0.92
CA VAL A 99 -0.71 -43.64 0.57
C VAL A 99 -0.65 -43.57 -0.96
N SER A 100 -0.60 -42.36 -1.50
CA SER A 100 -0.32 -42.13 -2.92
C SER A 100 0.68 -41.02 -3.11
N MET A 101 1.60 -41.17 -4.08
CA MET A 101 2.53 -40.12 -4.45
C MET A 101 2.86 -40.17 -5.95
N PRO A 102 3.03 -38.97 -6.59
CA PRO A 102 3.50 -38.94 -7.97
C PRO A 102 4.99 -39.28 -8.01
N VAL A 103 5.36 -40.24 -8.85
CA VAL A 103 6.77 -40.59 -9.17
C VAL A 103 7.24 -39.80 -10.39
N PHE A 104 6.37 -39.64 -11.37
CA PHE A 104 6.59 -38.82 -12.55
C PHE A 104 5.25 -38.25 -13.04
N ASP A 105 5.21 -36.94 -13.31
CA ASP A 105 4.01 -36.24 -13.72
C ASP A 105 4.20 -35.37 -14.98
N GLY A 106 5.12 -35.77 -15.87
CA GLY A 106 5.40 -35.02 -17.09
C GLY A 106 6.11 -33.71 -16.87
N PHE A 107 6.86 -33.53 -15.77
CA PHE A 107 7.51 -32.29 -15.35
C PHE A 107 6.54 -31.16 -14.92
N ARG A 108 5.30 -31.49 -14.62
CA ARG A 108 4.29 -30.50 -14.18
C ARG A 108 4.67 -29.88 -12.84
N ILE A 109 4.96 -30.72 -11.82
CA ILE A 109 5.30 -30.24 -10.46
C ILE A 109 6.51 -29.30 -10.47
N PRO A 110 7.68 -29.62 -11.06
CA PRO A 110 8.83 -28.70 -11.04
C PRO A 110 8.55 -27.38 -11.76
N ASN A 111 7.76 -27.38 -12.84
CA ASN A 111 7.38 -26.14 -13.52
C ASN A 111 6.34 -25.34 -12.73
N ASP A 112 5.40 -26.00 -12.04
CA ASP A 112 4.45 -25.30 -11.15
C ASP A 112 5.17 -24.69 -9.96
N ILE A 113 6.12 -25.40 -9.32
CA ILE A 113 6.98 -24.83 -8.26
C ILE A 113 7.71 -23.58 -8.76
N ALA A 114 8.28 -23.63 -9.97
CA ALA A 114 8.97 -22.49 -10.55
C ALA A 114 8.01 -21.32 -10.82
N ALA A 115 6.81 -21.58 -11.33
CA ALA A 115 5.78 -20.55 -11.54
C ALA A 115 5.32 -19.91 -10.22
N LYS A 116 5.06 -20.72 -9.18
CA LYS A 116 4.63 -20.22 -7.86
C LYS A 116 5.73 -19.42 -7.16
N LYS A 117 7.02 -19.80 -7.31
CA LYS A 117 8.14 -18.99 -6.82
C LYS A 117 8.20 -17.63 -7.52
N LEU A 118 8.05 -17.60 -8.85
CA LEU A 118 8.01 -16.33 -9.59
C LEU A 118 6.82 -15.46 -9.21
N ASN A 119 5.67 -16.06 -8.90
CA ASN A 119 4.53 -15.31 -8.36
C ASN A 119 4.80 -14.73 -6.96
N LEU A 120 5.58 -15.41 -6.12
CA LEU A 120 6.05 -14.87 -4.84
C LEU A 120 6.99 -13.67 -5.05
N GLU A 121 7.93 -13.76 -6.00
CA GLU A 121 8.81 -12.63 -6.35
C GLU A 121 8.00 -11.45 -6.90
N ALA A 122 6.99 -11.71 -7.73
CA ALA A 122 6.07 -10.67 -8.21
C ALA A 122 5.29 -10.01 -7.06
N ALA A 123 4.77 -10.79 -6.11
CA ALA A 123 4.07 -10.26 -4.94
C ALA A 123 5.01 -9.45 -4.04
N THR A 124 6.29 -9.85 -3.93
CA THR A 124 7.31 -9.07 -3.22
C THR A 124 7.59 -7.74 -3.91
N ALA A 125 7.72 -7.73 -5.23
CA ALA A 125 7.88 -6.49 -6.00
C ALA A 125 6.65 -5.57 -5.89
N ALA A 126 5.44 -6.14 -5.88
CA ALA A 126 4.20 -5.39 -5.67
C ALA A 126 4.13 -4.74 -4.27
N LEU A 127 4.64 -5.43 -3.22
CA LEU A 127 4.76 -4.86 -1.88
C LEU A 127 5.75 -3.70 -1.85
N GLU A 128 6.91 -3.83 -2.48
CA GLU A 128 7.89 -2.73 -2.56
C GLU A 128 7.32 -1.52 -3.32
N LYS A 129 6.56 -1.76 -4.42
CA LYS A 129 5.83 -0.68 -5.09
C LYS A 129 4.85 0.02 -4.17
N ALA A 130 4.09 -0.72 -3.38
CA ALA A 130 3.13 -0.12 -2.44
C ALA A 130 3.83 0.72 -1.34
N LYS A 131 5.02 0.30 -0.87
CA LYS A 131 5.84 1.11 0.05
C LYS A 131 6.31 2.41 -0.60
N GLU A 132 6.73 2.35 -1.87
CA GLU A 132 7.11 3.53 -2.65
C GLU A 132 5.93 4.49 -2.83
N ASP A 133 4.75 3.99 -3.19
CA ASP A 133 3.53 4.78 -3.36
C ASP A 133 3.12 5.45 -2.03
N LEU A 134 3.19 4.72 -0.91
CA LEU A 134 2.91 5.27 0.42
C LEU A 134 3.90 6.38 0.79
N ALA A 135 5.19 6.21 0.53
CA ALA A 135 6.20 7.23 0.82
C ALA A 135 5.92 8.54 0.05
N ILE A 136 5.51 8.46 -1.22
CA ILE A 136 5.10 9.63 -2.02
C ILE A 136 3.87 10.30 -1.40
N ASN A 137 2.86 9.53 -1.00
CA ASN A 137 1.63 10.06 -0.40
C ASN A 137 1.92 10.77 0.93
N VAL A 138 2.70 10.15 1.82
CA VAL A 138 3.12 10.75 3.10
C VAL A 138 3.91 12.04 2.86
N ALA A 139 4.83 12.06 1.89
CA ALA A 139 5.58 13.26 1.53
C ALA A 139 4.65 14.38 1.01
N SER A 140 3.62 14.03 0.24
CA SER A 140 2.62 15.00 -0.24
C SER A 140 1.85 15.63 0.92
N TYR A 141 1.35 14.83 1.87
CA TYR A 141 0.65 15.34 3.06
C TYR A 141 1.57 16.17 3.96
N TYR A 142 2.82 15.73 4.14
CA TYR A 142 3.79 16.48 4.93
C TYR A 142 4.06 17.87 4.35
N ILE A 143 4.27 17.97 3.04
CA ILE A 143 4.47 19.24 2.34
C ILE A 143 3.22 20.11 2.40
N GLN A 144 2.02 19.51 2.35
CA GLN A 144 0.76 20.27 2.50
C GLN A 144 0.64 20.90 3.90
N VAL A 145 1.07 20.19 4.96
CA VAL A 145 1.13 20.77 6.32
C VAL A 145 2.10 21.95 6.37
N LEU A 146 3.32 21.81 5.80
CA LEU A 146 4.30 22.89 5.74
C LEU A 146 3.75 24.12 5.01
N TYR A 147 3.11 23.91 3.87
CA TYR A 147 2.45 24.98 3.11
C TYR A 147 1.35 25.70 3.95
N ASN A 148 0.48 24.94 4.58
CA ASN A 148 -0.60 25.53 5.38
C ASN A 148 -0.07 26.28 6.61
N LYS A 149 1.02 25.82 7.24
CA LYS A 149 1.71 26.53 8.30
C LYS A 149 2.28 27.87 7.82
N GLU A 150 2.83 27.91 6.61
CA GLU A 150 3.34 29.16 6.02
C GLU A 150 2.20 30.14 5.72
N ILE A 151 1.07 29.66 5.19
CA ILE A 151 -0.14 30.48 5.00
C ILE A 151 -0.67 31.03 6.33
N LEU A 152 -0.63 30.22 7.39
CA LEU A 152 -0.99 30.67 8.73
C LEU A 152 -0.11 31.82 9.20
N LYS A 153 1.22 31.72 9.07
CA LYS A 153 2.16 32.80 9.42
C LYS A 153 1.89 34.07 8.62
N ILE A 154 1.59 33.96 7.33
CA ILE A 154 1.22 35.10 6.48
C ILE A 154 -0.08 35.74 6.96
N SER A 155 -1.08 34.95 7.32
CA SER A 155 -2.38 35.46 7.83
C SER A 155 -2.22 36.11 9.20
N GLU A 156 -1.38 35.58 10.08
CA GLU A 156 -1.05 36.22 11.37
C GLU A 156 -0.40 37.60 11.19
N LEU A 157 0.60 37.66 10.28
CA LEU A 157 1.24 38.95 9.93
C LEU A 157 0.23 39.96 9.39
N GLN A 158 -0.75 39.55 8.58
CA GLN A 158 -1.78 40.43 8.04
C GLN A 158 -2.68 40.99 9.11
N VAL A 159 -3.11 40.17 10.08
CA VAL A 159 -3.92 40.59 11.21
C VAL A 159 -3.13 41.57 12.11
N GLU A 160 -1.84 41.28 12.36
CA GLU A 160 -0.95 42.18 13.11
C GLU A 160 -0.88 43.56 12.45
N LEU A 161 -0.57 43.64 11.15
CA LEU A 161 -0.46 44.89 10.41
C LEU A 161 -1.78 45.72 10.41
N ILE A 162 -2.91 45.05 10.21
CA ILE A 162 -4.21 45.78 10.20
C ILE A 162 -4.64 46.18 11.59
N GLN A 163 -4.29 45.44 12.65
CA GLN A 163 -4.54 45.80 14.05
C GLN A 163 -3.75 47.04 14.46
N GLU A 164 -2.46 47.12 14.10
CA GLU A 164 -1.63 48.31 14.29
C GLU A 164 -2.25 49.51 13.57
N GLN A 165 -2.70 49.34 12.33
CA GLN A 165 -3.34 50.37 11.55
C GLN A 165 -4.67 50.82 12.14
N ALA A 166 -5.49 49.90 12.68
CA ALA A 166 -6.74 50.24 13.38
C ALA A 166 -6.47 51.10 14.60
N THR A 167 -5.49 50.76 15.44
CA THR A 167 -5.09 51.50 16.62
C THR A 167 -4.60 52.90 16.26
N ARG A 168 -3.78 53.02 15.23
CA ARG A 168 -3.29 54.33 14.74
C ARG A 168 -4.43 55.21 14.21
N THR A 169 -5.34 54.64 13.42
CA THR A 169 -6.48 55.40 12.86
C THR A 169 -7.44 55.84 13.95
N GLU A 170 -7.69 55.04 14.97
CA GLU A 170 -8.52 55.41 16.12
C GLU A 170 -7.93 56.62 16.86
N ALA A 171 -6.60 56.65 17.05
CA ALA A 171 -5.93 57.82 17.63
C ALA A 171 -6.08 59.08 16.75
N LEU A 172 -5.99 58.94 15.43
CA LEU A 172 -6.19 60.07 14.50
C LEU A 172 -7.64 60.57 14.45
N VAL A 173 -8.64 59.70 14.55
CA VAL A 173 -10.06 60.06 14.65
C VAL A 173 -10.32 60.82 15.94
N ASN A 174 -9.79 60.31 17.08
CA ASN A 174 -9.93 60.99 18.38
C ASN A 174 -9.25 62.36 18.41
N ALA A 175 -8.19 62.52 17.61
CA ALA A 175 -7.55 63.85 17.42
C ALA A 175 -8.23 64.75 16.37
N GLY A 176 -9.35 64.31 15.77
CA GLY A 176 -10.09 65.04 14.74
C GLY A 176 -9.37 65.20 13.40
N LYS A 177 -8.35 64.41 13.15
CA LYS A 177 -7.49 64.48 11.93
C LYS A 177 -8.03 63.70 10.74
N VAL A 178 -8.83 62.65 10.96
CA VAL A 178 -9.43 61.81 9.91
C VAL A 178 -10.91 61.55 10.23
N PRO A 179 -11.76 61.27 9.21
CA PRO A 179 -13.16 60.96 9.40
C PRO A 179 -13.37 59.61 10.11
N LEU A 180 -14.45 59.52 10.90
CA LEU A 180 -14.84 58.28 11.59
C LEU A 180 -15.10 57.11 10.62
N SER A 181 -15.52 57.38 9.37
CA SER A 181 -15.72 56.36 8.32
C SER A 181 -14.45 55.52 8.04
N GLN A 182 -13.27 56.18 8.05
CA GLN A 182 -12.00 55.45 7.82
C GLN A 182 -11.71 54.41 8.92
N LEU A 183 -12.08 54.71 10.17
CA LEU A 183 -11.93 53.73 11.25
C LEU A 183 -12.83 52.51 11.05
N TYR A 184 -14.08 52.73 10.61
CA TYR A 184 -14.98 51.62 10.34
C TYR A 184 -14.56 50.81 9.14
N ASP A 185 -13.98 51.40 8.09
CA ASP A 185 -13.43 50.71 6.94
C ASP A 185 -12.26 49.77 7.36
N ILE A 186 -11.38 50.26 8.24
CA ILE A 186 -10.26 49.44 8.77
C ILE A 186 -10.77 48.35 9.71
N LYS A 187 -11.74 48.63 10.58
CA LYS A 187 -12.35 47.62 11.46
C LYS A 187 -13.07 46.52 10.66
N ALA A 188 -13.72 46.89 9.56
CA ALA A 188 -14.31 45.89 8.64
C ALA A 188 -13.24 45.01 7.97
N GLN A 189 -12.12 45.62 7.56
CA GLN A 189 -11.01 44.85 6.99
C GLN A 189 -10.33 43.94 8.04
N LEU A 190 -10.15 44.44 9.29
CA LEU A 190 -9.63 43.62 10.40
C LEU A 190 -10.49 42.37 10.62
N ALA A 191 -11.80 42.55 10.72
CA ALA A 191 -12.73 41.43 10.89
C ALA A 191 -12.63 40.41 9.74
N LYS A 192 -12.43 40.88 8.52
CA LYS A 192 -12.20 39.99 7.34
C LYS A 192 -10.88 39.23 7.44
N ASP A 193 -9.80 39.91 7.85
CA ASP A 193 -8.48 39.28 8.01
C ASP A 193 -8.49 38.24 9.15
N GLU A 194 -9.24 38.48 10.25
CA GLU A 194 -9.47 37.55 11.35
C GLU A 194 -10.22 36.28 10.90
N VAL A 195 -11.19 36.40 9.98
CA VAL A 195 -11.83 35.24 9.35
C VAL A 195 -10.82 34.44 8.57
N THR A 196 -10.00 35.09 7.73
CA THR A 196 -8.94 34.42 6.94
C THR A 196 -7.93 33.70 7.85
N LEU A 197 -7.55 34.32 8.97
CA LEU A 197 -6.68 33.69 9.98
C LEU A 197 -7.33 32.45 10.60
N THR A 198 -8.63 32.52 10.90
CA THR A 198 -9.37 31.37 11.45
C THR A 198 -9.41 30.20 10.44
N GLU A 199 -9.66 30.51 9.16
CA GLU A 199 -9.62 29.51 8.07
C GLU A 199 -8.23 28.92 7.91
N ALA A 200 -7.16 29.72 7.96
CA ALA A 200 -5.79 29.25 7.89
C ALA A 200 -5.43 28.30 9.05
N ARG A 201 -5.84 28.61 10.28
CA ARG A 201 -5.68 27.73 11.44
C ARG A 201 -6.40 26.39 11.25
N ASN A 202 -7.65 26.44 10.81
CA ASN A 202 -8.42 25.23 10.52
C ASN A 202 -7.77 24.37 9.43
N ASN A 203 -7.22 24.99 8.38
CA ASN A 203 -6.54 24.28 7.29
C ASN A 203 -5.25 23.57 7.77
N VAL A 204 -4.52 24.13 8.73
CA VAL A 204 -3.38 23.46 9.37
C VAL A 204 -3.84 22.21 10.12
N GLU A 205 -4.89 22.33 10.94
CA GLU A 205 -5.43 21.19 11.70
C GLU A 205 -5.96 20.08 10.79
N LEU A 206 -6.64 20.43 9.69
CA LEU A 206 -7.11 19.45 8.70
C LEU A 206 -5.93 18.74 7.99
N ALA A 207 -4.91 19.49 7.60
CA ALA A 207 -3.73 18.88 6.96
C ALA A 207 -2.94 17.98 7.93
N LEU A 208 -2.85 18.36 9.21
CA LEU A 208 -2.28 17.50 10.25
C LEU A 208 -3.13 16.24 10.46
N LEU A 209 -4.46 16.36 10.38
CA LEU A 209 -5.37 15.21 10.49
C LEU A 209 -5.17 14.23 9.33
N ASP A 210 -5.07 14.74 8.09
CA ASP A 210 -4.83 13.91 6.90
C ASP A 210 -3.49 13.17 7.01
N LEU A 211 -2.44 13.86 7.47
CA LEU A 211 -1.14 13.24 7.70
C LEU A 211 -1.22 12.18 8.81
N LYS A 212 -1.84 12.48 9.96
CA LYS A 212 -2.05 11.53 11.06
C LYS A 212 -2.76 10.27 10.59
N GLN A 213 -3.80 10.43 9.77
CA GLN A 213 -4.54 9.29 9.23
C GLN A 213 -3.67 8.45 8.29
N SER A 214 -2.85 9.07 7.44
CA SER A 214 -1.94 8.34 6.55
C SER A 214 -0.85 7.56 7.31
N LEU A 215 -0.51 8.02 8.51
CA LEU A 215 0.43 7.38 9.44
C LEU A 215 -0.24 6.31 10.32
N GLU A 216 -1.57 6.16 10.31
CA GLU A 216 -2.33 5.30 11.24
C GLU A 216 -2.05 5.63 12.72
N LEU A 217 -1.85 6.91 13.04
CA LEU A 217 -1.64 7.33 14.43
C LEU A 217 -2.94 7.20 15.22
N GLU A 218 -2.86 6.60 16.41
CA GLU A 218 -4.00 6.45 17.30
C GLU A 218 -4.57 7.81 17.71
N ARG A 219 -5.90 7.85 17.95
CA ARG A 219 -6.65 9.08 18.30
C ARG A 219 -6.13 9.80 19.54
N GLU A 220 -5.41 9.10 20.43
CA GLU A 220 -4.90 9.63 21.70
C GLU A 220 -3.53 10.30 21.61
N SER A 221 -2.87 10.33 20.44
CA SER A 221 -1.63 11.11 20.28
C SER A 221 -1.92 12.61 20.29
N GLN A 222 -2.06 13.16 21.48
CA GLN A 222 -2.57 14.51 21.76
C GLN A 222 -1.64 15.65 21.28
N SER A 223 -0.41 15.38 20.89
CA SER A 223 0.53 16.42 20.47
C SER A 223 1.41 15.92 19.29
N PHE A 224 0.78 15.75 18.13
CA PHE A 224 1.52 15.48 16.89
C PHE A 224 1.78 16.82 16.19
N ASP A 225 3.05 17.07 15.88
CA ASP A 225 3.47 18.15 15.01
C ASP A 225 4.66 17.74 14.18
N ILE A 226 4.92 18.44 13.08
CA ILE A 226 6.00 18.16 12.15
C ILE A 226 7.14 19.16 12.30
N ALA A 227 8.35 18.70 12.03
CA ALA A 227 9.52 19.56 11.94
C ALA A 227 9.43 20.47 10.70
N GLU A 228 9.89 21.71 10.85
CA GLU A 228 10.00 22.67 9.76
C GLU A 228 11.46 22.66 9.24
N PRO A 229 11.79 21.91 8.19
CA PRO A 229 13.15 21.88 7.67
C PRO A 229 13.51 23.23 7.04
N GLN A 230 14.79 23.56 7.06
CA GLN A 230 15.30 24.74 6.32
C GLN A 230 15.34 24.39 4.82
N ILE A 231 14.28 24.76 4.14
CA ILE A 231 14.03 24.36 2.74
C ILE A 231 14.80 25.24 1.75
N ASP A 232 15.24 26.44 2.14
CA ASP A 232 15.88 27.40 1.24
C ASP A 232 17.18 26.89 0.63
N ASP A 233 18.00 26.16 1.40
CA ASP A 233 19.19 25.50 0.89
C ASP A 233 18.87 24.38 -0.09
N ALA A 234 17.79 23.65 0.15
CA ALA A 234 17.31 22.59 -0.75
C ALA A 234 16.84 23.18 -2.09
N VAL A 235 16.11 24.31 -2.07
CA VAL A 235 15.66 25.00 -3.28
C VAL A 235 16.85 25.41 -4.16
N GLN A 236 17.87 26.02 -3.57
CA GLN A 236 19.05 26.46 -4.33
C GLN A 236 19.84 25.30 -4.93
N LYS A 237 19.93 24.18 -4.22
CA LYS A 237 20.59 22.97 -4.70
C LYS A 237 19.94 22.39 -5.97
N TYR A 238 18.62 22.48 -6.07
CA TYR A 238 17.87 21.97 -7.23
C TYR A 238 17.78 22.97 -8.39
N MET A 239 18.12 24.24 -8.17
CA MET A 239 18.14 25.26 -9.23
C MET A 239 19.23 24.94 -10.26
N GLY A 240 18.83 24.40 -11.41
CA GLY A 240 19.68 24.23 -12.59
C GLY A 240 20.10 22.82 -12.97
N SER A 241 19.66 21.77 -12.27
CA SER A 241 20.12 20.39 -12.50
C SER A 241 18.98 19.36 -12.68
N ILE A 242 17.98 19.67 -13.53
CA ILE A 242 16.92 18.70 -13.84
C ILE A 242 17.42 17.78 -14.96
N LEU A 243 17.56 16.47 -14.67
CA LEU A 243 17.99 15.47 -15.64
C LEU A 243 16.92 15.25 -16.73
N PRO A 244 17.30 15.02 -17.99
CA PRO A 244 16.36 14.70 -19.07
C PRO A 244 15.54 13.44 -18.76
N PRO A 245 14.26 13.37 -19.16
CA PRO A 245 13.36 12.28 -18.80
C PRO A 245 13.81 10.92 -19.34
N ASP A 246 14.49 10.88 -20.51
CA ASP A 246 15.00 9.64 -21.09
C ASP A 246 16.08 8.98 -20.24
N ASN A 247 16.96 9.78 -19.62
CA ASN A 247 18.00 9.26 -18.72
C ASN A 247 17.39 8.66 -17.45
N ILE A 248 16.41 9.35 -16.87
CA ILE A 248 15.68 8.87 -15.68
C ILE A 248 14.93 7.59 -16.02
N TYR A 249 14.25 7.54 -17.17
CA TYR A 249 13.50 6.37 -17.60
C TYR A 249 14.39 5.14 -17.81
N ASN A 250 15.50 5.28 -18.50
CA ASN A 250 16.44 4.18 -18.73
C ASN A 250 16.98 3.60 -17.40
N HIS A 251 17.21 4.46 -16.40
CA HIS A 251 17.58 4.00 -15.07
C HIS A 251 16.41 3.34 -14.35
N ALA A 252 15.23 3.96 -14.37
CA ALA A 252 14.00 3.48 -13.72
C ALA A 252 13.56 2.10 -14.22
N LEU A 253 13.75 1.77 -15.49
CA LEU A 253 13.44 0.45 -16.04
C LEU A 253 14.13 -0.70 -15.29
N ASN A 254 15.33 -0.47 -14.74
CA ASN A 254 16.12 -1.50 -14.06
C ASN A 254 15.82 -1.57 -12.55
N ILE A 255 15.36 -0.48 -11.94
CA ILE A 255 15.22 -0.40 -10.49
C ILE A 255 13.77 -0.46 -10.01
N LYS A 256 12.80 0.04 -10.81
CA LYS A 256 11.43 0.22 -10.35
C LYS A 256 10.69 -1.10 -10.12
N PRO A 257 10.09 -1.29 -8.93
CA PRO A 257 9.42 -2.53 -8.54
C PRO A 257 8.30 -2.94 -9.50
N GLN A 258 7.55 -1.99 -10.06
CA GLN A 258 6.45 -2.28 -11.00
C GLN A 258 6.92 -2.96 -12.29
N ILE A 259 8.13 -2.69 -12.74
CA ILE A 259 8.71 -3.36 -13.91
C ILE A 259 9.11 -4.79 -13.54
N LYS A 260 9.79 -4.97 -12.41
CA LYS A 260 10.17 -6.29 -11.89
C LYS A 260 8.96 -7.18 -11.63
N GLU A 261 7.88 -6.63 -11.10
CA GLU A 261 6.61 -7.35 -10.92
C GLU A 261 6.12 -7.94 -12.25
N GLN A 262 6.07 -7.14 -13.32
CA GLN A 262 5.61 -7.61 -14.63
C GLN A 262 6.58 -8.61 -15.26
N GLU A 263 7.89 -8.46 -15.06
CA GLU A 263 8.90 -9.42 -15.51
C GLU A 263 8.70 -10.80 -14.84
N PHE A 264 8.55 -10.84 -13.53
CA PHE A 264 8.30 -12.07 -12.80
C PHE A 264 6.97 -12.70 -13.18
N MET A 265 5.92 -11.91 -13.38
CA MET A 265 4.63 -12.41 -13.87
C MET A 265 4.73 -13.03 -15.27
N LEU A 266 5.46 -12.39 -16.19
CA LEU A 266 5.68 -12.91 -17.53
C LEU A 266 6.46 -14.23 -17.49
N GLU A 267 7.51 -14.32 -16.70
CA GLU A 267 8.28 -15.56 -16.54
C GLU A 267 7.44 -16.66 -15.87
N SER A 268 6.55 -16.32 -14.95
CA SER A 268 5.60 -17.27 -14.37
C SER A 268 4.66 -17.83 -15.42
N GLU A 269 4.08 -17.02 -16.32
CA GLU A 269 3.22 -17.48 -17.40
C GLU A 269 3.97 -18.42 -18.38
N LYS A 270 5.27 -18.15 -18.65
CA LYS A 270 6.11 -19.07 -19.44
C LYS A 270 6.28 -20.43 -18.75
N LYS A 271 6.34 -20.47 -17.41
CA LYS A 271 6.36 -21.73 -16.65
C LYS A 271 4.97 -22.40 -16.67
N GLN A 272 3.88 -21.64 -16.58
CA GLN A 272 2.51 -22.16 -16.70
C GLN A 272 2.27 -22.80 -18.08
N LEU A 273 2.85 -22.26 -19.15
CA LEU A 273 2.83 -22.92 -20.45
C LEU A 273 3.48 -24.33 -20.38
N LYS A 274 4.61 -24.47 -19.68
CA LYS A 274 5.26 -25.79 -19.50
C LYS A 274 4.41 -26.71 -18.64
N VAL A 275 3.69 -26.18 -17.64
CA VAL A 275 2.71 -26.93 -16.85
C VAL A 275 1.59 -27.48 -17.76
N ALA A 276 1.03 -26.64 -18.65
CA ALA A 276 0.01 -27.07 -19.61
C ALA A 276 0.56 -28.12 -20.62
N GLN A 277 1.81 -28.01 -21.03
CA GLN A 277 2.47 -28.97 -21.90
C GLN A 277 2.74 -30.32 -21.22
N ALA A 278 2.88 -30.32 -19.88
CA ALA A 278 3.08 -31.52 -19.09
C ALA A 278 1.95 -32.55 -19.27
N ASP A 279 0.74 -32.11 -19.60
CA ASP A 279 -0.41 -32.98 -19.83
C ASP A 279 -0.32 -33.81 -21.13
N TYR A 280 0.69 -33.59 -21.98
CA TYR A 280 1.02 -34.49 -23.11
C TYR A 280 1.84 -35.71 -22.70
N TYR A 281 2.50 -35.66 -21.53
CA TYR A 281 3.39 -36.71 -21.09
C TYR A 281 2.67 -37.76 -20.24
N PRO A 282 3.18 -39.02 -20.21
CA PRO A 282 2.71 -40.04 -19.27
C PRO A 282 2.88 -39.55 -17.81
N ARG A 283 2.04 -40.12 -16.92
CA ARG A 283 2.13 -39.91 -15.47
C ARG A 283 2.28 -41.25 -14.77
N LEU A 284 3.23 -41.36 -13.86
CA LEU A 284 3.48 -42.53 -13.03
C LEU A 284 3.20 -42.20 -11.57
N ASN A 285 2.22 -42.89 -10.99
CA ASN A 285 1.88 -42.77 -9.58
C ASN A 285 2.22 -44.05 -8.84
N LEU A 286 2.78 -43.96 -7.64
CA LEU A 286 2.92 -45.02 -6.67
C LEU A 286 1.77 -44.96 -5.70
N SER A 287 1.13 -46.09 -5.43
CA SER A 287 0.14 -46.25 -4.37
C SER A 287 0.48 -47.48 -3.52
N ALA A 288 0.27 -47.34 -2.21
CA ALA A 288 0.36 -48.44 -1.27
C ALA A 288 -0.80 -48.29 -0.25
N GLY A 289 -1.34 -49.42 0.18
CA GLY A 289 -2.44 -49.36 1.11
C GLY A 289 -2.66 -50.63 1.89
N VAL A 290 -3.38 -50.51 2.97
CA VAL A 290 -3.93 -51.62 3.74
C VAL A 290 -5.43 -51.50 3.76
N SER A 291 -6.16 -52.58 3.67
CA SER A 291 -7.62 -52.61 3.79
C SER A 291 -8.09 -53.85 4.51
N SER A 292 -9.22 -53.77 5.17
CA SER A 292 -9.92 -54.91 5.73
C SER A 292 -11.44 -54.64 5.66
N SER A 293 -12.23 -55.67 5.86
CA SER A 293 -13.68 -55.54 5.84
C SER A 293 -14.36 -56.48 6.84
N TYR A 294 -15.50 -56.02 7.34
CA TYR A 294 -16.40 -56.75 8.21
C TYR A 294 -17.76 -56.84 7.57
N TYR A 295 -18.24 -58.09 7.35
CA TYR A 295 -19.56 -58.38 6.79
C TYR A 295 -20.45 -58.96 7.86
N TYR A 296 -21.69 -58.47 7.97
CA TYR A 296 -22.71 -58.99 8.83
C TYR A 296 -23.98 -59.21 8.04
N TYR A 297 -24.43 -60.50 7.94
CA TYR A 297 -25.63 -60.90 7.23
C TYR A 297 -26.79 -61.05 8.21
N TYR A 298 -27.84 -60.26 8.02
CA TYR A 298 -29.07 -60.25 8.85
C TYR A 298 -29.93 -61.47 8.60
N THR A 299 -29.91 -62.03 7.37
CA THR A 299 -30.71 -63.20 6.96
C THR A 299 -30.02 -64.53 7.27
N GLY A 300 -28.87 -64.51 7.94
CA GLY A 300 -28.04 -65.68 8.16
C GLY A 300 -27.23 -66.10 6.92
N LEU A 301 -26.24 -66.96 7.13
CA LEU A 301 -25.42 -67.54 6.06
C LEU A 301 -26.03 -68.83 5.53
N PRO A 302 -25.77 -69.22 4.27
CA PRO A 302 -26.18 -70.54 3.73
C PRO A 302 -25.66 -71.68 4.66
N ASN A 303 -26.41 -72.75 4.72
CA ASN A 303 -26.08 -73.93 5.54
C ASN A 303 -26.06 -73.71 7.06
N GLY A 304 -26.69 -72.67 7.59
CA GLY A 304 -26.74 -72.40 9.02
C GLY A 304 -25.46 -71.87 9.65
N ALA A 305 -24.52 -71.47 8.84
CA ALA A 305 -23.27 -70.86 9.32
C ALA A 305 -23.55 -69.54 10.07
N ARG A 306 -22.70 -69.21 11.03
CA ARG A 306 -22.79 -67.96 11.80
C ARG A 306 -21.85 -66.90 11.22
N ASN A 307 -22.23 -65.63 11.32
CA ASN A 307 -21.29 -64.54 11.04
C ASN A 307 -20.05 -64.70 11.93
N LEU A 308 -18.89 -64.64 11.34
CA LEU A 308 -17.61 -64.61 12.13
C LEU A 308 -17.54 -63.35 12.96
N SER A 309 -16.79 -63.42 14.05
CA SER A 309 -16.55 -62.25 14.91
C SER A 309 -15.89 -61.12 14.12
N PHE A 310 -16.02 -59.90 14.63
CA PHE A 310 -15.34 -58.76 14.02
C PHE A 310 -13.83 -58.95 13.96
N ASN A 311 -13.24 -59.43 15.03
CA ASN A 311 -11.77 -59.62 15.13
C ASN A 311 -11.27 -60.69 14.13
N ASP A 312 -12.00 -61.82 13.99
CA ASP A 312 -11.64 -62.86 13.04
C ASP A 312 -11.74 -62.34 11.57
N GLN A 313 -12.84 -61.63 11.25
CA GLN A 313 -13.02 -61.09 9.91
C GLN A 313 -12.00 -60.00 9.61
N PHE A 314 -11.77 -59.08 10.57
CA PHE A 314 -10.81 -57.98 10.39
C PHE A 314 -9.40 -58.51 10.09
N ASN A 315 -8.94 -59.53 10.80
CA ASN A 315 -7.62 -60.15 10.57
C ASN A 315 -7.59 -60.99 9.29
N ASN A 316 -8.60 -61.79 9.02
CA ASN A 316 -8.65 -62.69 7.86
C ASN A 316 -8.85 -61.92 6.54
N ASN A 317 -9.55 -60.79 6.57
CA ASN A 317 -9.80 -59.94 5.39
C ASN A 317 -8.72 -58.89 5.18
N MET A 318 -7.70 -58.84 6.05
CA MET A 318 -6.60 -57.88 5.89
C MET A 318 -5.84 -58.08 4.61
N ARG A 319 -5.77 -57.04 3.79
CA ARG A 319 -5.06 -57.01 2.51
C ARG A 319 -4.07 -55.86 2.50
N GLN A 320 -2.90 -56.11 1.93
CA GLN A 320 -1.88 -55.10 1.69
C GLN A 320 -1.66 -55.01 0.18
N MET A 321 -1.55 -53.79 -0.30
CA MET A 321 -1.35 -53.53 -1.73
C MET A 321 -0.23 -52.50 -1.91
N ILE A 322 0.64 -52.76 -2.87
CA ILE A 322 1.56 -51.74 -3.44
C ILE A 322 1.47 -51.85 -4.95
N GLY A 323 1.38 -50.71 -5.61
CA GLY A 323 1.21 -50.70 -7.06
C GLY A 323 1.71 -49.43 -7.72
N PHE A 324 2.06 -49.53 -8.96
CA PHE A 324 2.39 -48.42 -9.85
C PHE A 324 1.30 -48.33 -10.92
N THR A 325 0.82 -47.08 -11.12
CA THR A 325 -0.16 -46.79 -12.18
C THR A 325 0.49 -45.84 -13.18
N LEU A 326 0.71 -46.31 -14.41
CA LEU A 326 1.16 -45.49 -15.54
C LEU A 326 -0.05 -45.10 -16.38
N SER A 327 -0.33 -43.80 -16.42
CA SER A 327 -1.40 -43.21 -17.23
C SER A 327 -0.81 -42.51 -18.45
N ILE A 328 -1.18 -42.96 -19.65
CA ILE A 328 -0.68 -42.42 -20.93
C ILE A 328 -1.85 -41.76 -21.65
N PRO A 329 -1.88 -40.44 -21.80
CA PRO A 329 -2.94 -39.74 -22.51
C PRO A 329 -2.76 -39.95 -24.04
N ILE A 330 -3.64 -40.71 -24.65
CA ILE A 330 -3.60 -40.97 -26.10
C ILE A 330 -4.45 -39.96 -26.86
N PHE A 331 -5.67 -39.73 -26.42
CA PHE A 331 -6.60 -38.74 -27.00
C PHE A 331 -7.51 -38.15 -25.94
N ASN A 332 -7.54 -36.85 -25.85
CA ASN A 332 -8.31 -36.07 -24.84
C ASN A 332 -9.21 -35.02 -25.46
N ARG A 333 -9.79 -35.31 -26.63
CA ARG A 333 -10.69 -34.38 -27.35
C ARG A 333 -10.07 -32.99 -27.59
N PHE A 334 -8.73 -32.96 -27.86
CA PHE A 334 -7.93 -31.74 -28.06
C PHE A 334 -7.87 -30.77 -26.86
N GLN A 335 -8.29 -31.20 -25.66
CA GLN A 335 -8.28 -30.36 -24.49
C GLN A 335 -6.89 -29.83 -24.15
N VAL A 336 -5.88 -30.69 -24.10
CA VAL A 336 -4.48 -30.29 -23.82
C VAL A 336 -3.97 -29.32 -24.89
N ARG A 337 -4.23 -29.59 -26.17
CA ARG A 337 -3.87 -28.68 -27.27
C ARG A 337 -4.47 -27.28 -27.07
N ASN A 338 -5.74 -27.21 -26.69
CA ASN A 338 -6.42 -25.94 -26.50
C ASN A 338 -5.91 -25.23 -25.22
N ASN A 339 -5.62 -25.94 -24.13
CA ASN A 339 -5.00 -25.37 -22.94
C ASN A 339 -3.62 -24.77 -23.23
N VAL A 340 -2.78 -25.47 -24.02
CA VAL A 340 -1.49 -24.96 -24.46
C VAL A 340 -1.64 -23.71 -25.34
N ARG A 341 -2.65 -23.67 -26.23
CA ARG A 341 -2.94 -22.48 -27.04
C ARG A 341 -3.40 -21.32 -26.16
N ALA A 342 -4.28 -21.57 -25.19
CA ALA A 342 -4.71 -20.57 -24.24
C ALA A 342 -3.54 -20.00 -23.43
N SER A 343 -2.65 -20.85 -22.93
CA SER A 343 -1.43 -20.41 -22.21
C SER A 343 -0.51 -19.54 -23.08
N ARG A 344 -0.40 -19.82 -24.39
CA ARG A 344 0.36 -18.95 -25.31
C ARG A 344 -0.29 -17.56 -25.47
N VAL A 345 -1.61 -17.51 -25.54
CA VAL A 345 -2.35 -16.23 -25.58
C VAL A 345 -2.14 -15.46 -24.28
N ASN A 346 -2.14 -16.14 -23.13
CA ASN A 346 -1.84 -15.50 -21.84
C ASN A 346 -0.44 -14.89 -21.79
N ILE A 347 0.57 -15.55 -22.35
CA ILE A 347 1.92 -14.98 -22.48
C ILE A 347 1.89 -13.68 -23.30
N ILE A 348 1.24 -13.68 -24.47
CA ILE A 348 1.10 -12.47 -25.30
C ILE A 348 0.39 -11.36 -24.53
N ASN A 349 -0.67 -11.69 -23.80
CA ASN A 349 -1.35 -10.70 -22.94
C ASN A 349 -0.41 -10.12 -21.86
N ARG A 350 0.44 -10.94 -21.24
CA ARG A 350 1.43 -10.47 -20.26
C ARG A 350 2.51 -9.59 -20.89
N GLU A 351 2.97 -9.91 -22.09
CA GLU A 351 3.91 -9.09 -22.85
C GLU A 351 3.31 -7.70 -23.15
N LEU A 352 2.05 -7.66 -23.58
CA LEU A 352 1.34 -6.40 -23.80
C LEU A 352 1.11 -5.61 -22.50
N MET A 353 0.81 -6.27 -21.39
CA MET A 353 0.70 -5.62 -20.06
C MET A 353 2.04 -5.01 -19.61
N MET A 354 3.14 -5.73 -19.79
CA MET A 354 4.48 -5.24 -19.50
C MET A 354 4.83 -4.01 -20.36
N GLU A 355 4.55 -4.05 -21.66
CA GLU A 355 4.71 -2.91 -22.57
C GLU A 355 3.88 -1.70 -22.10
N ASN A 356 2.63 -1.93 -21.70
CA ASN A 356 1.77 -0.87 -21.19
C ASN A 356 2.31 -0.26 -19.90
N THR A 357 2.82 -1.09 -18.97
CA THR A 357 3.45 -0.62 -17.73
C THR A 357 4.70 0.23 -18.02
N LYS A 358 5.54 -0.16 -18.99
CA LYS A 358 6.69 0.64 -19.43
C LYS A 358 6.27 1.99 -20.00
N LYS A 359 5.23 2.02 -20.83
CA LYS A 359 4.68 3.27 -21.38
C LYS A 359 4.07 4.17 -20.29
N ALA A 360 3.38 3.58 -19.33
CA ALA A 360 2.83 4.32 -18.18
C ALA A 360 3.95 4.97 -17.35
N LEU A 361 5.00 4.22 -17.02
CA LEU A 361 6.17 4.71 -16.30
C LEU A 361 6.85 5.86 -17.07
N TYR A 362 7.03 5.72 -18.38
CA TYR A 362 7.62 6.79 -19.20
C TYR A 362 6.77 8.05 -19.15
N LYS A 363 5.45 7.91 -19.29
CA LYS A 363 4.51 9.04 -19.19
C LYS A 363 4.57 9.71 -17.81
N GLU A 364 4.60 8.95 -16.74
CA GLU A 364 4.72 9.47 -15.37
C GLU A 364 6.00 10.28 -15.18
N ILE A 365 7.14 9.77 -15.67
CA ILE A 365 8.43 10.47 -15.62
C ILE A 365 8.40 11.75 -16.46
N GLN A 366 7.84 11.71 -17.67
CA GLN A 366 7.67 12.91 -18.49
C GLN A 366 6.80 13.95 -17.80
N GLN A 367 5.68 13.54 -17.22
CA GLN A 367 4.80 14.45 -16.49
C GLN A 367 5.50 15.05 -15.26
N ALA A 368 6.25 14.24 -14.50
CA ALA A 368 7.05 14.72 -13.38
C ALA A 368 8.10 15.75 -13.84
N TYR A 369 8.77 15.49 -14.95
CA TYR A 369 9.77 16.41 -15.54
C TYR A 369 9.17 17.75 -15.95
N TYR A 370 8.08 17.76 -16.73
CA TYR A 370 7.45 19.01 -17.13
C TYR A 370 6.85 19.77 -15.94
N ASN A 371 6.27 19.06 -14.97
CA ASN A 371 5.77 19.67 -13.75
C ASN A 371 6.89 20.29 -12.90
N ALA A 372 8.07 19.67 -12.85
CA ALA A 372 9.21 20.21 -12.11
C ALA A 372 9.73 21.50 -12.76
N ILE A 373 9.89 21.53 -14.11
CA ILE A 373 10.28 22.73 -14.84
C ILE A 373 9.27 23.86 -14.65
N ALA A 374 7.97 23.58 -14.86
CA ALA A 374 6.93 24.58 -14.70
C ALA A 374 6.87 25.12 -13.26
N SER A 375 7.07 24.28 -12.26
CA SER A 375 7.10 24.70 -10.85
C SER A 375 8.34 25.53 -10.53
N GLN A 376 9.50 25.24 -11.12
CA GLN A 376 10.72 26.01 -10.99
C GLN A 376 10.53 27.44 -11.54
N GLU A 377 10.03 27.57 -12.75
CA GLU A 377 9.77 28.88 -13.39
C GLU A 377 8.71 29.68 -12.61
N LYS A 378 7.68 29.02 -12.11
CA LYS A 378 6.66 29.65 -11.27
C LYS A 378 7.25 30.16 -9.97
N TYR A 379 8.14 29.39 -9.31
CA TYR A 379 8.83 29.83 -8.10
C TYR A 379 9.70 31.06 -8.36
N ILE A 380 10.57 31.03 -9.39
CA ILE A 380 11.42 32.18 -9.78
C ILE A 380 10.58 33.45 -10.06
N SER A 381 9.45 33.28 -10.74
CA SER A 381 8.54 34.41 -11.03
C SER A 381 7.84 34.94 -9.79
N SER A 382 7.41 34.05 -8.89
CA SER A 382 6.77 34.44 -7.63
C SER A 382 7.73 35.17 -6.68
N GLU A 383 9.01 34.80 -6.66
CA GLU A 383 10.05 35.50 -5.89
C GLU A 383 10.19 36.97 -6.35
N LYS A 384 10.27 37.19 -7.67
CA LYS A 384 10.28 38.54 -8.23
C LYS A 384 9.01 39.34 -7.91
N SER A 385 7.86 38.66 -7.94
CA SER A 385 6.57 39.27 -7.57
C SER A 385 6.52 39.73 -6.11
N VAL A 386 7.06 38.90 -5.18
CA VAL A 386 7.15 39.27 -3.75
C VAL A 386 8.01 40.51 -3.55
N ILE A 387 9.20 40.55 -4.19
CA ILE A 387 10.08 41.72 -4.08
C ILE A 387 9.37 42.97 -4.56
N ALA A 388 8.76 42.95 -5.73
CA ALA A 388 8.06 44.13 -6.28
C ALA A 388 6.84 44.55 -5.48
N SER A 389 6.02 43.57 -5.01
CA SER A 389 4.82 43.90 -4.21
C SER A 389 5.18 44.37 -2.82
N LYS A 390 6.29 43.92 -2.21
CA LYS A 390 6.81 44.39 -0.95
C LYS A 390 7.19 45.87 -1.03
N GLU A 391 7.96 46.25 -2.06
CA GLU A 391 8.31 47.66 -2.30
C GLU A 391 7.09 48.53 -2.53
N ALA A 392 6.14 48.07 -3.36
CA ALA A 392 4.89 48.79 -3.58
C ALA A 392 4.10 48.99 -2.30
N PHE A 393 4.04 47.99 -1.42
CA PHE A 393 3.39 48.06 -0.13
C PHE A 393 4.12 49.05 0.81
N THR A 394 5.45 49.02 0.86
CA THR A 394 6.26 49.94 1.65
C THR A 394 5.97 51.41 1.25
N TYR A 395 5.97 51.71 -0.04
CA TYR A 395 5.60 53.06 -0.51
C TYR A 395 4.13 53.43 -0.22
N ALA A 396 3.21 52.49 -0.32
CA ALA A 396 1.80 52.73 0.01
C ALA A 396 1.62 53.02 1.50
N ASP A 397 2.33 52.33 2.38
CA ASP A 397 2.32 52.57 3.83
C ASP A 397 2.90 53.94 4.21
N GLU A 398 4.04 54.34 3.63
CA GLU A 398 4.66 55.65 3.82
C GLU A 398 3.72 56.81 3.36
N ARG A 399 3.09 56.64 2.18
CA ARG A 399 2.12 57.63 1.66
C ARG A 399 0.88 57.75 2.55
N TYR A 400 0.35 56.59 2.96
CA TYR A 400 -0.79 56.54 3.86
C TYR A 400 -0.44 57.18 5.22
N SER A 401 0.72 56.87 5.77
CA SER A 401 1.23 57.42 7.01
C SER A 401 1.42 58.90 6.99
N SER A 402 1.76 59.50 5.84
CA SER A 402 1.88 60.93 5.61
C SER A 402 0.57 61.64 5.18
N GLY A 403 -0.54 60.91 5.15
CA GLY A 403 -1.86 61.45 4.76
C GLY A 403 -2.01 61.71 3.25
N LYS A 404 -1.15 61.16 2.41
CA LYS A 404 -1.12 61.37 0.95
C LYS A 404 -1.78 60.26 0.14
N SER A 405 -2.33 59.23 0.80
CA SER A 405 -2.99 58.08 0.18
C SER A 405 -4.26 57.70 0.95
N SER A 406 -5.21 57.07 0.29
CA SER A 406 -6.43 56.56 0.90
C SER A 406 -6.23 55.22 1.62
N VAL A 407 -7.12 54.87 2.55
CA VAL A 407 -7.21 53.54 3.18
C VAL A 407 -7.37 52.44 2.13
N PHE A 408 -8.08 52.73 1.04
CA PHE A 408 -8.30 51.81 -0.05
C PHE A 408 -6.99 51.43 -0.76
N GLU A 409 -6.18 52.44 -1.15
CA GLU A 409 -4.87 52.18 -1.80
C GLU A 409 -3.91 51.40 -0.89
N TYR A 410 -3.90 51.73 0.42
CA TYR A 410 -3.14 50.99 1.41
C TYR A 410 -3.56 49.50 1.48
N ASN A 411 -4.86 49.23 1.65
CA ASN A 411 -5.40 47.87 1.75
C ASN A 411 -5.23 47.11 0.46
N GLU A 412 -5.36 47.72 -0.72
CA GLU A 412 -5.10 47.09 -2.00
C GLU A 412 -3.62 46.61 -2.11
N SER A 413 -2.69 47.48 -1.76
CA SER A 413 -1.26 47.17 -1.81
C SER A 413 -0.87 46.09 -0.79
N LYS A 414 -1.40 46.16 0.45
CA LYS A 414 -1.26 45.15 1.49
C LYS A 414 -1.75 43.77 1.00
N THR A 415 -2.95 43.76 0.43
CA THR A 415 -3.55 42.50 -0.08
C THR A 415 -2.73 41.90 -1.21
N LYS A 416 -2.23 42.71 -2.16
CA LYS A 416 -1.36 42.25 -3.25
C LYS A 416 -0.05 41.65 -2.73
N TYR A 417 0.56 42.30 -1.71
CA TYR A 417 1.77 41.77 -1.08
C TYR A 417 1.51 40.44 -0.39
N ALA A 418 0.43 40.31 0.34
CA ALA A 418 0.04 39.08 0.99
C ALA A 418 -0.26 37.91 -0.02
N GLN A 419 -0.98 38.24 -1.10
CA GLN A 419 -1.22 37.29 -2.18
C GLN A 419 0.11 36.79 -2.80
N SER A 420 1.06 37.69 -3.06
CA SER A 420 2.37 37.32 -3.60
C SER A 420 3.17 36.42 -2.65
N LEU A 421 3.10 36.66 -1.33
CA LEU A 421 3.71 35.77 -0.33
C LEU A 421 3.07 34.37 -0.33
N ALA A 422 1.74 34.30 -0.40
CA ALA A 422 1.02 33.02 -0.48
C ALA A 422 1.34 32.25 -1.77
N GLU A 423 1.42 32.96 -2.91
CA GLU A 423 1.83 32.36 -4.19
C GLU A 423 3.28 31.89 -4.18
N GLN A 424 4.19 32.62 -3.53
CA GLN A 424 5.58 32.20 -3.35
C GLN A 424 5.67 30.96 -2.48
N ALA A 425 4.97 30.93 -1.33
CA ALA A 425 4.93 29.75 -0.48
C ALA A 425 4.42 28.53 -1.25
N GLN A 426 3.30 28.65 -1.96
CA GLN A 426 2.76 27.56 -2.77
C GLN A 426 3.73 27.07 -3.84
N SER A 427 4.34 27.99 -4.58
CA SER A 427 5.27 27.64 -5.67
C SER A 427 6.56 27.02 -5.12
N LYS A 428 7.08 27.50 -3.98
CA LYS A 428 8.24 26.95 -3.27
C LYS A 428 8.03 25.49 -2.89
N TYR A 429 6.98 25.18 -2.16
CA TYR A 429 6.68 23.82 -1.70
C TYR A 429 6.35 22.89 -2.86
N ASN A 430 5.60 23.36 -3.88
CA ASN A 430 5.35 22.60 -5.09
C ASN A 430 6.63 22.26 -5.86
N TYR A 431 7.55 23.22 -6.02
CA TYR A 431 8.81 23.00 -6.71
C TYR A 431 9.66 21.92 -6.04
N ILE A 432 9.83 22.03 -4.72
CA ILE A 432 10.59 21.03 -3.95
C ILE A 432 9.98 19.65 -4.09
N PHE A 433 8.67 19.52 -3.93
CA PHE A 433 7.99 18.25 -4.07
C PHE A 433 8.19 17.65 -5.46
N ARG A 434 8.04 18.44 -6.54
CA ARG A 434 8.20 17.96 -7.91
C ARG A 434 9.66 17.57 -8.22
N ALA A 435 10.64 18.29 -7.70
CA ALA A 435 12.05 17.95 -7.82
C ALA A 435 12.36 16.62 -7.12
N LYS A 436 11.85 16.43 -5.89
CA LYS A 436 12.02 15.18 -5.13
C LYS A 436 11.33 13.98 -5.79
N ILE A 437 10.20 14.16 -6.46
CA ILE A 437 9.55 13.10 -7.25
C ILE A 437 10.44 12.66 -8.42
N LEU A 438 11.13 13.57 -9.08
CA LEU A 438 12.09 13.20 -10.13
C LEU A 438 13.28 12.42 -9.60
N ASP A 439 13.84 12.85 -8.46
CA ASP A 439 14.92 12.11 -7.78
C ASP A 439 14.47 10.70 -7.38
N PHE A 440 13.23 10.57 -6.90
CA PHE A 440 12.62 9.29 -6.56
C PHE A 440 12.52 8.36 -7.78
N TYR A 441 12.11 8.86 -8.96
CA TYR A 441 12.15 8.04 -10.18
C TYR A 441 13.57 7.66 -10.59
N ASN A 442 14.55 8.46 -10.23
CA ASN A 442 15.98 8.18 -10.44
C ASN A 442 16.58 7.30 -9.33
N GLY A 443 15.78 6.79 -8.39
CA GLY A 443 16.20 5.84 -7.35
C GLY A 443 16.71 6.47 -6.05
N THR A 444 16.58 7.78 -5.87
CA THR A 444 16.91 8.44 -4.61
C THR A 444 15.72 8.43 -3.66
N PRO A 445 15.86 8.00 -2.40
CA PRO A 445 14.76 8.05 -1.42
C PRO A 445 14.24 9.48 -1.22
N ILE A 446 12.94 9.61 -0.90
CA ILE A 446 12.33 10.91 -0.61
C ILE A 446 12.77 11.35 0.79
N ALA A 447 13.54 12.44 0.86
CA ALA A 447 13.99 13.12 2.07
C ALA A 447 13.93 14.64 1.85
N LEU A 448 13.70 15.43 2.93
CA LEU A 448 13.63 16.90 2.89
C LEU A 448 14.83 17.53 3.59
#